data_c9e57b38aa16de709f6b7a1471579a55
#
_entry.id   c9e57b38aa16de709f6b7a1471579a55
#
_cell.length_a   1.000
_cell.length_b   1.000
_cell.length_c   1.000
_cell.angle_alpha   90.00
_cell.angle_beta   90.00
_cell.angle_gamma   90.00
#
_symmetry.space_group_name_H-M   'P 1'
#
loop_
_entity.id
_entity.type
_entity.pdbx_description
1 polymer ?
#
loop_
_entity_poly.entity_id
_entity_poly.type
_entity_poly.pdbx_seq_one_letter_code
_entity_poly.pdbx_strand_id
1 'polypeptide(L)'
;MVNFHKFNYSKEHFNLIKSVDDIAQSDPWKKWRSPKMMSHFMSILPDKANYQVELIEKDDQIIGYGETYVDPWAYDEDRLDATIILPFSQDYYEVGKLVLERQLQQAKQSGKTKVRGWQHECRTWAKPLYLELGFTETLVEYFSQIDLTKFYEKNHEDTLDKFKNTGYEIFSLPELQSKEPDWERKLFELWKGIEQDVPTDVELNIDFDIWKREVLSEWSLLNHFYIATDKNIWMALTSYERSDIDYQRAGTNLTGVLPNYRRKSVCTALKVHALNKLKEAGYQATFTGNEENNPMFQINLILGFKKVGESFGCQLEI
;
A
#
# COMPACT_ATOMS: atom_id res chain seq x y z
N MET A 1 28.70 18.52 -2.13
CA MET A 1 28.16 18.76 -0.77
C MET A 1 26.71 18.33 -0.77
N VAL A 2 26.20 17.77 0.36
CA VAL A 2 24.79 17.39 0.48
C VAL A 2 24.08 18.41 1.35
N ASN A 3 22.98 18.97 0.85
CA ASN A 3 22.13 19.93 1.53
C ASN A 3 20.73 19.36 1.74
N PHE A 4 20.02 19.86 2.75
CA PHE A 4 18.65 19.43 3.06
C PHE A 4 17.72 20.64 3.04
N HIS A 5 16.58 20.50 2.32
CA HIS A 5 15.61 21.56 2.19
C HIS A 5 14.26 21.08 2.72
N LYS A 6 13.65 21.88 3.59
CA LYS A 6 12.34 21.57 4.11
C LYS A 6 11.31 21.62 2.98
N PHE A 7 10.48 20.58 2.90
CA PHE A 7 9.35 20.53 1.99
C PHE A 7 8.28 21.56 2.39
N ASN A 8 7.81 22.34 1.42
CA ASN A 8 6.86 23.43 1.67
C ASN A 8 5.45 23.18 1.13
N TYR A 9 5.17 21.96 0.69
CA TYR A 9 3.87 21.54 0.13
C TYR A 9 3.41 22.36 -1.09
N SER A 10 4.33 23.08 -1.76
CA SER A 10 4.04 23.75 -3.02
C SER A 10 3.93 22.75 -4.19
N LYS A 11 3.22 23.16 -5.24
CA LYS A 11 3.16 22.38 -6.48
C LYS A 11 4.53 22.06 -7.06
N GLU A 12 5.47 22.99 -6.92
CA GLU A 12 6.85 22.81 -7.37
C GLU A 12 7.53 21.66 -6.62
N HIS A 13 7.44 21.64 -5.28
CA HIS A 13 8.01 20.57 -4.46
C HIS A 13 7.36 19.22 -4.74
N PHE A 14 6.05 19.15 -4.97
CA PHE A 14 5.39 17.91 -5.39
C PHE A 14 5.88 17.41 -6.74
N ASN A 15 6.16 18.30 -7.69
CA ASN A 15 6.74 17.95 -8.98
C ASN A 15 8.18 17.43 -8.81
N LEU A 16 8.97 18.00 -7.89
CA LEU A 16 10.31 17.50 -7.57
C LEU A 16 10.26 16.08 -7.01
N ILE A 17 9.39 15.80 -6.03
CA ILE A 17 9.18 14.44 -5.51
C ILE A 17 8.83 13.49 -6.66
N LYS A 18 7.87 13.87 -7.53
CA LYS A 18 7.48 13.02 -8.66
C LYS A 18 8.65 12.74 -9.60
N SER A 19 9.47 13.75 -9.90
CA SER A 19 10.67 13.58 -10.73
C SER A 19 11.67 12.62 -10.09
N VAL A 20 11.85 12.70 -8.77
CA VAL A 20 12.70 11.76 -8.03
C VAL A 20 12.14 10.34 -8.09
N ASP A 21 10.84 10.16 -7.88
CA ASP A 21 10.20 8.84 -7.93
C ASP A 21 10.36 8.19 -9.31
N ASP A 22 10.26 8.99 -10.37
CA ASP A 22 10.43 8.50 -11.75
C ASP A 22 11.88 8.06 -12.03
N ILE A 23 12.87 8.82 -11.56
CA ILE A 23 14.31 8.51 -11.72
C ILE A 23 14.71 7.35 -10.80
N ALA A 24 14.27 7.37 -9.55
CA ALA A 24 14.59 6.36 -8.57
C ALA A 24 13.99 4.99 -8.90
N GLN A 25 13.18 4.88 -9.96
CA GLN A 25 12.45 3.66 -10.31
C GLN A 25 11.86 2.98 -9.09
N SER A 26 11.43 3.80 -8.13
CA SER A 26 10.96 3.37 -6.83
C SER A 26 9.80 2.40 -6.97
N ASP A 27 9.37 1.86 -5.88
CA ASP A 27 8.33 0.86 -5.86
C ASP A 27 7.14 1.22 -6.78
N PRO A 28 6.39 0.22 -7.29
CA PRO A 28 5.29 0.46 -8.23
C PRO A 28 4.26 1.48 -7.75
N TRP A 29 4.07 1.58 -6.43
CA TRP A 29 3.13 2.51 -5.80
C TRP A 29 3.57 3.97 -5.93
N LYS A 30 4.87 4.27 -5.72
CA LYS A 30 5.38 5.65 -5.81
C LYS A 30 5.34 6.18 -7.24
N LYS A 31 5.71 5.38 -8.22
CA LYS A 31 5.59 5.74 -9.65
C LYS A 31 4.16 6.02 -10.08
N TRP A 32 3.23 5.35 -9.48
CA TRP A 32 1.82 5.39 -9.82
C TRP A 32 1.11 6.64 -9.28
N ARG A 33 1.70 7.33 -8.29
CA ARG A 33 1.12 8.52 -7.66
C ARG A 33 1.47 9.80 -8.43
N SER A 34 0.45 10.62 -8.72
CA SER A 34 0.66 11.97 -9.24
C SER A 34 0.95 12.96 -8.10
N PRO A 35 1.48 14.16 -8.42
CA PRO A 35 1.58 15.26 -7.46
C PRO A 35 0.25 15.59 -6.77
N LYS A 36 -0.88 15.52 -7.50
CA LYS A 36 -2.22 15.76 -6.95
C LYS A 36 -2.59 14.69 -5.93
N MET A 37 -2.37 13.43 -6.27
CA MET A 37 -2.64 12.29 -5.39
C MET A 37 -1.78 12.35 -4.12
N MET A 38 -0.48 12.64 -4.25
CA MET A 38 0.43 12.82 -3.12
C MET A 38 -0.05 13.95 -2.20
N SER A 39 -0.40 15.11 -2.77
CA SER A 39 -0.92 16.26 -2.02
C SER A 39 -2.21 15.91 -1.27
N HIS A 40 -3.10 15.14 -1.88
CA HIS A 40 -4.33 14.70 -1.24
C HIS A 40 -4.00 13.81 -0.02
N PHE A 41 -3.23 12.75 -0.20
CA PHE A 41 -2.89 11.84 0.89
C PHE A 41 -2.17 12.55 2.03
N MET A 42 -1.25 13.46 1.75
CA MET A 42 -0.60 14.26 2.79
C MET A 42 -1.59 15.19 3.53
N SER A 43 -2.60 15.71 2.83
CA SER A 43 -3.59 16.64 3.42
C SER A 43 -4.61 15.97 4.35
N ILE A 44 -4.81 14.67 4.21
CA ILE A 44 -5.77 13.93 5.05
C ILE A 44 -5.12 13.31 6.30
N LEU A 45 -3.78 13.34 6.39
CA LEU A 45 -3.07 12.84 7.56
C LEU A 45 -3.44 13.67 8.80
N PRO A 46 -3.66 13.04 9.95
CA PRO A 46 -3.93 13.77 11.19
C PRO A 46 -2.65 14.48 11.68
N ASP A 47 -2.82 15.58 12.40
CA ASP A 47 -1.70 16.36 12.96
C ASP A 47 -0.74 15.50 13.79
N LYS A 48 -1.27 14.51 14.52
CA LYS A 48 -0.48 13.57 15.32
C LYS A 48 0.49 12.71 14.50
N ALA A 49 0.26 12.54 13.20
CA ALA A 49 1.20 11.86 12.31
C ALA A 49 2.51 12.62 12.17
N ASN A 50 2.51 13.93 12.40
CA ASN A 50 3.69 14.81 12.30
C ASN A 50 4.53 14.54 11.05
N TYR A 51 3.84 14.39 9.90
CA TYR A 51 4.47 14.02 8.63
C TYR A 51 5.41 15.12 8.14
N GLN A 52 6.64 14.77 7.90
CA GLN A 52 7.69 15.68 7.44
C GLN A 52 8.40 15.09 6.22
N VAL A 53 8.75 15.97 5.29
CA VAL A 53 9.56 15.64 4.12
C VAL A 53 10.72 16.60 4.04
N GLU A 54 11.93 16.08 3.81
CA GLU A 54 13.12 16.85 3.47
C GLU A 54 13.60 16.46 2.08
N LEU A 55 13.76 17.44 1.19
CA LEU A 55 14.39 17.24 -0.11
C LEU A 55 15.90 17.18 0.07
N ILE A 56 16.55 16.28 -0.66
CA ILE A 56 17.98 16.03 -0.61
C ILE A 56 18.62 16.58 -1.88
N GLU A 57 19.47 17.58 -1.70
CA GLU A 57 20.22 18.21 -2.79
C GLU A 57 21.68 17.74 -2.76
N LYS A 58 22.24 17.43 -3.94
CA LYS A 58 23.65 17.18 -4.15
C LYS A 58 24.07 17.85 -5.46
N ASP A 59 25.16 18.64 -5.41
CA ASP A 59 25.72 19.32 -6.58
C ASP A 59 24.68 20.18 -7.34
N ASP A 60 23.90 20.98 -6.56
CA ASP A 60 22.83 21.88 -7.01
C ASP A 60 21.64 21.17 -7.69
N GLN A 61 21.45 19.86 -7.43
CA GLN A 61 20.34 19.09 -7.95
C GLN A 61 19.60 18.35 -6.83
N ILE A 62 18.27 18.37 -6.86
CA ILE A 62 17.46 17.51 -5.99
C ILE A 62 17.57 16.09 -6.50
N ILE A 63 18.18 15.22 -5.69
CA ILE A 63 18.47 13.82 -6.02
C ILE A 63 17.57 12.84 -5.27
N GLY A 64 16.83 13.33 -4.26
CA GLY A 64 16.02 12.47 -3.41
C GLY A 64 15.22 13.22 -2.38
N TYR A 65 14.58 12.47 -1.51
CA TYR A 65 13.91 13.00 -0.33
C TYR A 65 13.86 11.96 0.80
N GLY A 66 13.73 12.44 2.03
CA GLY A 66 13.46 11.65 3.22
C GLY A 66 12.07 11.98 3.78
N GLU A 67 11.34 10.97 4.22
CA GLU A 67 10.05 11.09 4.89
C GLU A 67 10.18 10.62 6.33
N THR A 68 9.59 11.34 7.28
CA THR A 68 9.44 10.90 8.67
C THR A 68 8.03 11.18 9.16
N TYR A 69 7.42 10.23 9.85
CA TYR A 69 6.05 10.35 10.35
C TYR A 69 5.77 9.33 11.46
N VAL A 70 4.66 9.51 12.16
CA VAL A 70 4.06 8.47 12.99
C VAL A 70 2.89 7.89 12.20
N ASP A 71 2.95 6.59 11.89
CA ASP A 71 1.96 5.93 11.05
C ASP A 71 0.55 6.05 11.66
N PRO A 72 -0.41 6.70 11.00
CA PRO A 72 -1.75 6.87 11.55
C PRO A 72 -2.59 5.59 11.57
N TRP A 73 -2.24 4.57 10.75
CA TRP A 73 -2.89 3.27 10.70
C TRP A 73 -2.38 2.31 11.76
N ALA A 74 -1.12 2.49 12.14
CA ALA A 74 -0.42 1.71 13.15
C ALA A 74 0.21 2.62 14.19
N TYR A 75 -0.61 3.47 14.80
CA TYR A 75 -0.16 4.54 15.67
C TYR A 75 0.57 4.00 16.90
N ASP A 76 1.86 4.37 17.00
CA ASP A 76 2.72 4.13 18.15
C ASP A 76 3.47 5.44 18.43
N GLU A 77 3.18 6.07 19.57
CA GLU A 77 3.77 7.36 19.91
C GLU A 77 5.29 7.29 20.16
N ASP A 78 5.81 6.10 20.46
CA ASP A 78 7.23 5.87 20.72
C ASP A 78 8.02 5.58 19.43
N ARG A 79 7.35 5.40 18.29
CA ARG A 79 7.96 5.06 17.01
C ARG A 79 7.98 6.23 16.04
N LEU A 80 9.07 6.35 15.27
CA LEU A 80 9.15 7.17 14.07
C LEU A 80 9.30 6.24 12.85
N ASP A 81 8.42 6.36 11.89
CA ASP A 81 8.58 5.74 10.58
C ASP A 81 9.45 6.65 9.71
N ALA A 82 10.46 6.09 9.07
CA ALA A 82 11.47 6.80 8.31
C ALA A 82 11.74 6.11 6.97
N THR A 83 11.59 6.85 5.88
CA THR A 83 11.81 6.34 4.52
C THR A 83 12.79 7.25 3.79
N ILE A 84 13.65 6.67 2.96
CA ILE A 84 14.61 7.39 2.13
C ILE A 84 14.40 7.02 0.68
N ILE A 85 14.14 8.00 -0.15
CA ILE A 85 13.99 7.83 -1.60
C ILE A 85 15.18 8.48 -2.28
N LEU A 86 16.09 7.65 -2.77
CA LEU A 86 17.27 8.01 -3.57
C LEU A 86 17.35 7.07 -4.76
N PRO A 87 18.08 7.39 -5.83
CA PRO A 87 18.38 6.45 -6.91
C PRO A 87 19.03 5.17 -6.37
N PHE A 88 18.87 4.07 -7.10
CA PHE A 88 19.27 2.74 -6.64
C PHE A 88 20.77 2.43 -6.79
N SER A 89 21.56 3.30 -7.45
CA SER A 89 23.01 3.12 -7.58
C SER A 89 23.72 3.10 -6.22
N GLN A 90 24.74 2.27 -6.09
CA GLN A 90 25.63 2.21 -4.91
C GLN A 90 26.33 3.54 -4.60
N ASP A 91 26.44 4.45 -5.56
CA ASP A 91 27.00 5.80 -5.38
C ASP A 91 26.22 6.64 -4.35
N TYR A 92 25.00 6.20 -4.01
CA TYR A 92 24.15 6.87 -3.03
C TYR A 92 24.23 6.29 -1.61
N TYR A 93 25.08 5.30 -1.36
CA TYR A 93 25.24 4.69 -0.03
C TYR A 93 25.58 5.74 1.04
N GLU A 94 26.62 6.55 0.82
CA GLU A 94 27.06 7.58 1.77
C GLU A 94 26.00 8.68 1.97
N VAL A 95 25.28 9.03 0.91
CA VAL A 95 24.14 9.97 1.02
C VAL A 95 23.01 9.36 1.84
N GLY A 96 22.66 8.10 1.56
CA GLY A 96 21.66 7.37 2.31
C GLY A 96 22.00 7.27 3.81
N LYS A 97 23.29 7.02 4.12
CA LYS A 97 23.79 6.98 5.49
C LYS A 97 23.62 8.32 6.20
N LEU A 98 24.00 9.41 5.56
CA LEU A 98 23.84 10.76 6.09
C LEU A 98 22.37 11.09 6.37
N VAL A 99 21.47 10.72 5.46
CA VAL A 99 20.02 10.93 5.63
C VAL A 99 19.47 10.11 6.80
N LEU A 100 19.82 8.82 6.87
CA LEU A 100 19.33 7.93 7.94
C LEU A 100 19.85 8.35 9.32
N GLU A 101 21.12 8.72 9.44
CA GLU A 101 21.70 9.26 10.68
C GLU A 101 20.97 10.53 11.13
N ARG A 102 20.61 11.42 10.18
CA ARG A 102 19.82 12.61 10.45
C ARG A 102 18.40 12.26 10.93
N GLN A 103 17.73 11.30 10.32
CA GLN A 103 16.41 10.81 10.75
C GLN A 103 16.48 10.16 12.14
N LEU A 104 17.53 9.40 12.46
CA LEU A 104 17.78 8.86 13.80
C LEU A 104 17.98 9.95 14.86
N GLN A 105 18.73 10.99 14.51
CA GLN A 105 18.90 12.15 15.39
C GLN A 105 17.57 12.86 15.64
N GLN A 106 16.74 13.04 14.61
CA GLN A 106 15.40 13.64 14.73
C GLN A 106 14.49 12.79 15.62
N ALA A 107 14.53 11.46 15.48
CA ALA A 107 13.78 10.55 16.34
C ALA A 107 14.15 10.73 17.81
N LYS A 108 15.46 10.72 18.14
CA LYS A 108 15.97 10.95 19.51
C LYS A 108 15.55 12.31 20.05
N GLN A 109 15.66 13.37 19.25
CA GLN A 109 15.25 14.71 19.65
C GLN A 109 13.74 14.85 19.92
N SER A 110 12.95 14.02 19.25
CA SER A 110 11.49 13.95 19.40
C SER A 110 11.06 12.97 20.51
N GLY A 111 12.01 12.40 21.28
CA GLY A 111 11.74 11.47 22.38
C GLY A 111 11.26 10.09 21.92
N LYS A 112 11.50 9.72 20.65
CA LYS A 112 11.17 8.39 20.15
C LYS A 112 12.17 7.36 20.65
N THR A 113 11.70 6.13 20.86
CA THR A 113 12.53 5.01 21.28
C THR A 113 12.72 3.97 20.19
N LYS A 114 11.96 4.09 19.09
CA LYS A 114 12.00 3.18 17.97
C LYS A 114 12.02 3.95 16.65
N VAL A 115 12.77 3.43 15.68
CA VAL A 115 12.71 3.87 14.28
C VAL A 115 12.42 2.68 13.38
N ARG A 116 11.37 2.79 12.55
CA ARG A 116 11.03 1.81 11.53
C ARG A 116 11.42 2.34 10.17
N GLY A 117 12.14 1.55 9.38
CA GLY A 117 12.51 1.83 8.01
C GLY A 117 11.73 0.95 7.03
N TRP A 118 11.49 1.45 5.82
CA TRP A 118 10.86 0.69 4.75
C TRP A 118 11.57 0.98 3.43
N GLN A 119 12.09 -0.06 2.75
CA GLN A 119 12.87 0.10 1.53
C GLN A 119 12.54 -0.97 0.48
N HIS A 120 12.55 -0.55 -0.79
CA HIS A 120 12.40 -1.44 -1.92
C HIS A 120 13.75 -2.04 -2.35
N GLU A 121 13.77 -3.31 -2.79
CA GLU A 121 14.98 -4.05 -3.20
C GLU A 121 15.81 -3.36 -4.30
N CYS A 122 15.17 -2.55 -5.15
CA CYS A 122 15.89 -1.82 -6.20
C CYS A 122 16.97 -0.89 -5.65
N ARG A 123 16.86 -0.47 -4.37
CA ARG A 123 17.89 0.31 -3.68
C ARG A 123 18.87 -0.63 -3.01
N THR A 124 19.80 -1.16 -3.83
CA THR A 124 20.76 -2.18 -3.39
C THR A 124 21.66 -1.72 -2.24
N TRP A 125 21.83 -0.41 -2.07
CA TRP A 125 22.56 0.18 -0.96
C TRP A 125 21.78 0.17 0.37
N ALA A 126 20.45 0.10 0.33
CA ALA A 126 19.63 0.32 1.52
C ALA A 126 19.75 -0.79 2.56
N LYS A 127 19.51 -2.06 2.18
CA LYS A 127 19.55 -3.17 3.14
C LYS A 127 20.90 -3.28 3.87
N PRO A 128 22.07 -3.23 3.20
CA PRO A 128 23.37 -3.21 3.90
C PRO A 128 23.50 -2.04 4.87
N LEU A 129 23.05 -0.84 4.47
CA LEU A 129 23.13 0.36 5.31
C LEU A 129 22.29 0.24 6.59
N TYR A 130 21.04 -0.21 6.48
CA TYR A 130 20.17 -0.38 7.64
C TYR A 130 20.76 -1.42 8.62
N LEU A 131 21.28 -2.54 8.11
CA LEU A 131 21.93 -3.56 8.94
C LEU A 131 23.22 -3.04 9.62
N GLU A 132 24.05 -2.25 8.89
CA GLU A 132 25.26 -1.62 9.46
C GLU A 132 24.92 -0.72 10.64
N LEU A 133 23.80 0.01 10.56
CA LEU A 133 23.35 0.91 11.62
C LEU A 133 22.56 0.20 12.73
N GLY A 134 22.50 -1.13 12.70
CA GLY A 134 21.93 -1.95 13.77
C GLY A 134 20.44 -2.24 13.65
N PHE A 135 19.81 -1.90 12.53
CA PHE A 135 18.42 -2.30 12.28
C PHE A 135 18.30 -3.81 12.11
N THR A 136 17.18 -4.36 12.56
CA THR A 136 16.79 -5.75 12.31
C THR A 136 15.65 -5.80 11.30
N GLU A 137 15.69 -6.76 10.36
CA GLU A 137 14.59 -6.97 9.41
C GLU A 137 13.35 -7.49 10.13
N THR A 138 12.19 -6.93 9.83
CA THR A 138 10.92 -7.26 10.49
C THR A 138 9.92 -7.92 9.55
N LEU A 139 9.88 -7.50 8.29
CA LEU A 139 8.88 -7.94 7.32
C LEU A 139 9.43 -7.88 5.91
N VAL A 140 9.04 -8.84 5.06
CA VAL A 140 9.25 -8.79 3.61
C VAL A 140 7.89 -8.77 2.91
N GLU A 141 7.72 -7.82 2.00
CA GLU A 141 6.51 -7.71 1.17
C GLU A 141 6.87 -7.97 -0.29
N TYR A 142 6.13 -8.87 -0.94
CA TYR A 142 6.24 -9.16 -2.36
C TYR A 142 5.23 -8.35 -3.14
N PHE A 143 5.71 -7.59 -4.13
CA PHE A 143 4.85 -6.98 -5.13
C PHE A 143 4.59 -7.95 -6.27
N SER A 144 3.33 -8.04 -6.68
CA SER A 144 2.94 -8.86 -7.81
C SER A 144 1.95 -8.14 -8.72
N GLN A 145 1.98 -8.51 -10.00
CA GLN A 145 1.15 -7.89 -11.04
C GLN A 145 0.58 -8.97 -11.97
N ILE A 146 -0.63 -8.75 -12.46
CA ILE A 146 -1.25 -9.57 -13.50
C ILE A 146 -1.57 -8.72 -14.74
N ASP A 147 -1.34 -9.29 -15.92
CA ASP A 147 -1.77 -8.77 -17.22
C ASP A 147 -3.22 -9.22 -17.46
N LEU A 148 -4.17 -8.30 -17.30
CA LEU A 148 -5.61 -8.57 -17.45
C LEU A 148 -5.98 -8.92 -18.91
N THR A 149 -5.20 -8.50 -19.89
CA THR A 149 -5.47 -8.84 -21.30
C THR A 149 -5.38 -10.35 -21.54
N LYS A 150 -4.56 -11.04 -20.73
CA LYS A 150 -4.35 -12.49 -20.75
C LYS A 150 -5.13 -13.25 -19.68
N PHE A 151 -5.92 -12.55 -18.88
CA PHE A 151 -6.77 -13.18 -17.87
C PHE A 151 -8.04 -13.76 -18.51
N TYR A 152 -8.37 -15.00 -18.18
CA TYR A 152 -9.57 -15.70 -18.67
C TYR A 152 -10.30 -16.34 -17.49
N GLU A 153 -11.49 -15.86 -17.18
CA GLU A 153 -12.36 -16.37 -16.10
C GLU A 153 -12.61 -17.88 -16.23
N LYS A 154 -12.73 -18.38 -17.48
CA LYS A 154 -12.94 -19.82 -17.77
C LYS A 154 -11.89 -20.74 -17.16
N ASN A 155 -10.67 -20.26 -16.92
CA ASN A 155 -9.63 -21.06 -16.30
C ASN A 155 -9.92 -21.34 -14.80
N HIS A 156 -10.98 -20.74 -14.25
CA HIS A 156 -11.35 -20.80 -12.83
C HIS A 156 -12.80 -21.28 -12.62
N GLU A 157 -13.42 -21.92 -13.62
CA GLU A 157 -14.82 -22.41 -13.58
C GLU A 157 -15.08 -23.27 -12.35
N ASP A 158 -14.20 -24.23 -12.03
CA ASP A 158 -14.34 -25.09 -10.84
C ASP A 158 -14.48 -24.29 -9.53
N THR A 159 -13.74 -23.17 -9.42
CA THR A 159 -13.79 -22.29 -8.23
C THR A 159 -15.12 -21.52 -8.19
N LEU A 160 -15.55 -21.01 -9.34
CA LEU A 160 -16.80 -20.28 -9.46
C LEU A 160 -18.00 -21.20 -9.19
N ASP A 161 -17.97 -22.43 -9.65
CA ASP A 161 -19.02 -23.41 -9.40
C ASP A 161 -19.08 -23.83 -7.93
N LYS A 162 -17.92 -24.02 -7.27
CA LYS A 162 -17.87 -24.23 -5.82
C LYS A 162 -18.49 -23.06 -5.06
N PHE A 163 -18.18 -21.82 -5.46
CA PHE A 163 -18.74 -20.63 -4.86
C PHE A 163 -20.26 -20.55 -5.08
N LYS A 164 -20.75 -20.75 -6.29
CA LYS A 164 -22.21 -20.76 -6.61
C LYS A 164 -22.97 -21.77 -5.77
N ASN A 165 -22.40 -22.96 -5.52
CA ASN A 165 -23.02 -24.00 -4.73
C ASN A 165 -23.13 -23.67 -3.22
N THR A 166 -22.47 -22.59 -2.74
CA THR A 166 -22.62 -22.12 -1.35
C THR A 166 -23.91 -21.34 -1.14
N GLY A 167 -24.52 -20.82 -2.20
CA GLY A 167 -25.62 -19.86 -2.13
C GLY A 167 -25.18 -18.45 -1.75
N TYR A 168 -23.88 -18.16 -1.72
CA TYR A 168 -23.33 -16.82 -1.50
C TYR A 168 -23.46 -15.97 -2.75
N GLU A 169 -23.51 -14.65 -2.58
CA GLU A 169 -23.63 -13.68 -3.67
C GLU A 169 -22.50 -12.67 -3.64
N ILE A 170 -22.17 -12.12 -4.81
CA ILE A 170 -21.20 -11.02 -4.96
C ILE A 170 -21.96 -9.80 -5.46
N PHE A 171 -21.79 -8.68 -4.77
CA PHE A 171 -22.31 -7.38 -5.15
C PHE A 171 -21.19 -6.35 -5.30
N SER A 172 -21.38 -5.40 -6.18
CA SER A 172 -20.58 -4.17 -6.16
C SER A 172 -21.02 -3.29 -4.97
N LEU A 173 -20.12 -2.44 -4.49
CA LEU A 173 -20.44 -1.52 -3.40
C LEU A 173 -21.65 -0.60 -3.74
N PRO A 174 -21.79 -0.02 -4.95
CA PRO A 174 -22.95 0.78 -5.30
C PRO A 174 -24.29 0.04 -5.19
N GLU A 175 -24.31 -1.26 -5.51
CA GLU A 175 -25.53 -2.08 -5.35
C GLU A 175 -25.92 -2.24 -3.88
N LEU A 176 -24.94 -2.34 -2.98
CA LEU A 176 -25.18 -2.45 -1.54
C LEU A 176 -25.50 -1.11 -0.90
N GLN A 177 -24.93 -0.01 -1.36
CA GLN A 177 -25.23 1.35 -0.89
C GLN A 177 -26.72 1.67 -0.98
N SER A 178 -27.38 1.20 -2.03
CA SER A 178 -28.82 1.43 -2.21
C SER A 178 -29.71 0.63 -1.25
N LYS A 179 -29.17 -0.42 -0.63
CA LYS A 179 -29.91 -1.37 0.23
C LYS A 179 -29.61 -1.20 1.73
N GLU A 180 -28.46 -0.61 2.06
CA GLU A 180 -27.92 -0.55 3.42
C GLU A 180 -27.70 0.91 3.83
N PRO A 181 -28.57 1.52 4.63
CA PRO A 181 -28.39 2.91 5.06
C PRO A 181 -27.08 3.18 5.78
N ASP A 182 -26.58 2.22 6.57
CA ASP A 182 -25.33 2.30 7.34
C ASP A 182 -24.15 1.64 6.62
N TRP A 183 -24.15 1.63 5.28
CA TRP A 183 -23.16 0.92 4.47
C TRP A 183 -21.70 1.32 4.79
N GLU A 184 -21.43 2.58 5.09
CA GLU A 184 -20.06 3.06 5.41
C GLU A 184 -19.54 2.38 6.68
N ARG A 185 -20.36 2.34 7.72
CA ARG A 185 -19.99 1.68 8.99
C ARG A 185 -19.84 0.18 8.79
N LYS A 186 -20.75 -0.44 8.04
CA LYS A 186 -20.70 -1.86 7.73
C LYS A 186 -19.49 -2.25 6.90
N LEU A 187 -19.10 -1.40 5.93
CA LEU A 187 -17.89 -1.57 5.16
C LEU A 187 -16.63 -1.42 6.02
N PHE A 188 -16.62 -0.44 6.91
CA PHE A 188 -15.50 -0.23 7.84
C PHE A 188 -15.30 -1.44 8.78
N GLU A 189 -16.38 -1.98 9.36
CA GLU A 189 -16.30 -3.16 10.23
C GLU A 189 -15.79 -4.40 9.46
N LEU A 190 -16.27 -4.59 8.22
CA LEU A 190 -15.74 -5.65 7.35
C LEU A 190 -14.25 -5.44 7.05
N TRP A 191 -13.87 -4.22 6.67
CA TRP A 191 -12.48 -3.83 6.39
C TRP A 191 -11.59 -4.14 7.59
N LYS A 192 -11.95 -3.60 8.76
CA LYS A 192 -11.23 -3.79 10.02
C LYS A 192 -11.08 -5.28 10.38
N GLY A 193 -12.18 -6.06 10.25
CA GLY A 193 -12.15 -7.49 10.54
C GLY A 193 -11.27 -8.30 9.60
N ILE A 194 -11.05 -7.84 8.35
CA ILE A 194 -10.13 -8.47 7.40
C ILE A 194 -8.70 -8.03 7.68
N GLU A 195 -8.48 -6.76 7.94
CA GLU A 195 -7.15 -6.17 8.08
C GLU A 195 -6.42 -6.64 9.35
N GLN A 196 -7.15 -6.97 10.41
CA GLN A 196 -6.59 -7.59 11.62
C GLN A 196 -5.84 -8.91 11.35
N ASP A 197 -6.12 -9.56 10.23
CA ASP A 197 -5.47 -10.83 9.83
C ASP A 197 -4.39 -10.63 8.75
N VAL A 198 -4.14 -9.39 8.32
CA VAL A 198 -3.03 -9.10 7.40
C VAL A 198 -1.74 -9.17 8.18
N PRO A 199 -0.78 -10.02 7.78
CA PRO A 199 0.52 -10.07 8.45
C PRO A 199 1.20 -8.70 8.38
N THR A 200 1.58 -8.20 9.54
CA THR A 200 2.27 -6.92 9.71
C THR A 200 3.20 -6.98 10.92
N ASP A 201 4.23 -6.16 10.92
CA ASP A 201 5.18 -6.01 12.02
C ASP A 201 4.74 -4.98 13.08
N VAL A 202 3.52 -4.45 12.93
CA VAL A 202 2.96 -3.42 13.79
C VAL A 202 1.50 -3.72 14.13
N GLU A 203 1.04 -3.26 15.28
CA GLU A 203 -0.39 -3.34 15.64
C GLU A 203 -1.18 -2.27 14.89
N LEU A 204 -2.20 -2.70 14.15
CA LEU A 204 -3.08 -1.80 13.42
C LEU A 204 -4.18 -1.25 14.33
N ASN A 205 -4.32 0.08 14.36
CA ASN A 205 -5.36 0.77 15.11
C ASN A 205 -6.05 1.81 14.22
N ILE A 206 -6.97 1.31 13.39
CA ILE A 206 -7.57 2.10 12.32
C ILE A 206 -8.70 2.96 12.87
N ASP A 207 -8.57 4.27 12.72
CA ASP A 207 -9.61 5.25 13.00
C ASP A 207 -10.61 5.34 11.84
N PHE A 208 -11.91 5.41 12.16
CA PHE A 208 -12.98 5.44 11.14
C PHE A 208 -12.88 6.67 10.23
N ASP A 209 -12.55 7.83 10.78
CA ASP A 209 -12.52 9.08 10.00
C ASP A 209 -11.29 9.14 9.09
N ILE A 210 -10.15 8.57 9.52
CA ILE A 210 -8.94 8.41 8.69
C ILE A 210 -9.25 7.41 7.56
N TRP A 211 -9.77 6.23 7.93
CA TRP A 211 -10.17 5.20 6.96
C TRP A 211 -11.14 5.77 5.92
N LYS A 212 -12.19 6.50 6.35
CA LYS A 212 -13.18 7.06 5.44
C LYS A 212 -12.56 8.04 4.45
N ARG A 213 -11.68 8.94 4.90
CA ARG A 213 -11.01 9.93 4.03
C ARG A 213 -10.06 9.29 3.02
N GLU A 214 -9.43 8.19 3.40
CA GLU A 214 -8.47 7.48 2.53
C GLU A 214 -9.18 6.48 1.61
N VAL A 215 -9.93 5.53 2.18
CA VAL A 215 -10.53 4.41 1.46
C VAL A 215 -11.73 4.83 0.62
N LEU A 216 -12.47 5.87 1.01
CA LEU A 216 -13.60 6.42 0.24
C LEU A 216 -13.22 7.70 -0.52
N SER A 217 -11.95 7.90 -0.81
CA SER A 217 -11.44 9.05 -1.56
C SER A 217 -11.78 9.00 -3.05
N GLU A 218 -11.52 10.09 -3.77
CA GLU A 218 -11.68 10.16 -5.23
C GLU A 218 -10.76 9.16 -6.00
N TRP A 219 -9.73 8.63 -5.34
CA TRP A 219 -8.80 7.66 -5.91
C TRP A 219 -9.31 6.23 -5.84
N SER A 220 -10.33 5.98 -5.04
CA SER A 220 -10.92 4.67 -4.89
C SER A 220 -11.86 4.34 -6.04
N LEU A 221 -11.73 3.15 -6.59
CA LEU A 221 -12.61 2.63 -7.64
C LEU A 221 -13.85 2.01 -7.00
N LEU A 222 -14.73 2.84 -6.40
CA LEU A 222 -15.90 2.34 -5.65
C LEU A 222 -16.80 1.39 -6.47
N ASN A 223 -16.90 1.59 -7.79
CA ASN A 223 -17.60 0.69 -8.70
C ASN A 223 -16.92 -0.68 -8.86
N HIS A 224 -15.67 -0.80 -8.41
CA HIS A 224 -14.89 -2.03 -8.41
C HIS A 224 -14.56 -2.51 -6.98
N PHE A 225 -15.30 -2.02 -5.98
CA PHE A 225 -15.35 -2.65 -4.67
C PHE A 225 -16.40 -3.75 -4.74
N TYR A 226 -15.97 -4.99 -4.60
CA TYR A 226 -16.86 -6.15 -4.61
C TYR A 226 -16.91 -6.79 -3.24
N ILE A 227 -18.11 -7.07 -2.77
CA ILE A 227 -18.40 -7.65 -1.47
C ILE A 227 -19.10 -8.98 -1.69
N ALA A 228 -18.58 -10.05 -1.11
CA ALA A 228 -19.30 -11.32 -1.03
C ALA A 228 -20.15 -11.35 0.24
N THR A 229 -21.39 -11.86 0.10
CA THR A 229 -22.38 -11.88 1.17
C THR A 229 -22.95 -13.27 1.41
N ASP A 230 -23.25 -13.56 2.68
CA ASP A 230 -24.14 -14.64 3.11
C ASP A 230 -25.41 -14.00 3.65
N LYS A 231 -26.45 -13.93 2.83
CA LYS A 231 -27.68 -13.16 3.13
C LYS A 231 -27.34 -11.70 3.44
N ASN A 232 -27.53 -11.27 4.70
CA ASN A 232 -27.27 -9.89 5.15
C ASN A 232 -25.85 -9.69 5.72
N ILE A 233 -25.03 -10.76 5.78
CA ILE A 233 -23.67 -10.69 6.34
C ILE A 233 -22.69 -10.39 5.21
N TRP A 234 -21.97 -9.29 5.31
CA TRP A 234 -20.83 -8.99 4.46
C TRP A 234 -19.63 -9.78 4.97
N MET A 235 -19.10 -10.70 4.20
CA MET A 235 -18.12 -11.68 4.68
C MET A 235 -16.75 -11.61 4.02
N ALA A 236 -16.67 -10.93 2.89
CA ALA A 236 -15.42 -10.76 2.14
C ALA A 236 -15.48 -9.51 1.29
N LEU A 237 -14.32 -8.90 1.03
CA LEU A 237 -14.21 -7.79 0.09
C LEU A 237 -12.96 -7.91 -0.77
N THR A 238 -13.00 -7.28 -1.94
CA THR A 238 -11.84 -6.87 -2.71
C THR A 238 -12.07 -5.45 -3.23
N SER A 239 -11.07 -4.59 -3.11
CA SER A 239 -11.16 -3.18 -3.44
C SER A 239 -9.97 -2.73 -4.25
N TYR A 240 -10.18 -1.71 -5.08
CA TYR A 240 -9.18 -1.19 -5.98
C TYR A 240 -9.13 0.33 -5.94
N GLU A 241 -7.96 0.86 -6.31
CA GLU A 241 -7.72 2.28 -6.48
C GLU A 241 -7.15 2.58 -7.85
N ARG A 242 -7.21 3.84 -8.26
CA ARG A 242 -6.76 4.35 -9.56
C ARG A 242 -5.68 5.41 -9.40
N SER A 243 -4.92 5.62 -10.47
CA SER A 243 -4.08 6.79 -10.64
C SER A 243 -4.70 7.75 -11.67
N ASP A 244 -4.35 9.03 -11.59
CA ASP A 244 -4.67 10.02 -12.60
C ASP A 244 -3.55 10.20 -13.65
N ILE A 245 -2.48 9.41 -13.57
CA ILE A 245 -1.38 9.38 -14.54
C ILE A 245 -1.20 8.03 -15.21
N ASP A 246 -1.80 6.97 -14.65
CA ASP A 246 -1.77 5.62 -15.21
C ASP A 246 -3.17 5.02 -15.22
N TYR A 247 -3.92 5.35 -16.26
CA TYR A 247 -5.32 4.92 -16.42
C TYR A 247 -5.48 3.46 -16.85
N GLN A 248 -4.40 2.79 -17.19
CA GLN A 248 -4.43 1.40 -17.66
C GLN A 248 -4.26 0.39 -16.53
N ARG A 249 -3.79 0.85 -15.37
CA ARG A 249 -3.59 -0.02 -14.20
C ARG A 249 -4.49 0.36 -13.05
N ALA A 250 -4.89 -0.66 -12.28
CA ALA A 250 -5.53 -0.50 -10.99
C ALA A 250 -4.62 -1.06 -9.88
N GLY A 251 -4.53 -0.38 -8.75
CA GLY A 251 -3.92 -0.91 -7.53
C GLY A 251 -4.95 -1.72 -6.73
N THR A 252 -4.61 -2.90 -6.25
CA THR A 252 -5.44 -3.60 -5.27
C THR A 252 -5.18 -2.97 -3.91
N ASN A 253 -6.23 -2.49 -3.26
CA ASN A 253 -6.10 -1.91 -1.92
C ASN A 253 -6.20 -3.02 -0.85
N LEU A 254 -7.39 -3.57 -0.59
CA LEU A 254 -7.56 -4.68 0.34
C LEU A 254 -8.33 -5.82 -0.30
N THR A 255 -7.91 -7.06 -0.05
CA THR A 255 -8.68 -8.27 -0.35
C THR A 255 -8.63 -9.22 0.81
N GLY A 256 -9.78 -9.71 1.24
CA GLY A 256 -9.83 -10.72 2.29
C GLY A 256 -11.21 -11.29 2.57
N VAL A 257 -11.22 -12.26 3.47
CA VAL A 257 -12.41 -13.00 3.89
C VAL A 257 -12.38 -13.15 5.40
N LEU A 258 -13.50 -12.86 6.06
CA LEU A 258 -13.64 -13.07 7.51
C LEU A 258 -13.38 -14.53 7.89
N PRO A 259 -12.80 -14.82 9.06
CA PRO A 259 -12.31 -16.15 9.44
C PRO A 259 -13.33 -17.28 9.25
N ASN A 260 -14.58 -17.07 9.63
CA ASN A 260 -15.66 -18.08 9.57
C ASN A 260 -16.05 -18.49 8.14
N TYR A 261 -15.63 -17.74 7.14
CA TYR A 261 -15.97 -17.95 5.73
C TYR A 261 -14.80 -18.39 4.86
N ARG A 262 -13.62 -18.61 5.48
CA ARG A 262 -12.40 -19.06 4.78
C ARG A 262 -12.51 -20.51 4.32
N ARG A 263 -11.63 -20.89 3.38
CA ARG A 263 -11.51 -22.25 2.79
C ARG A 263 -12.79 -22.73 2.08
N LYS A 264 -13.64 -21.80 1.64
CA LYS A 264 -14.87 -22.07 0.88
C LYS A 264 -14.81 -21.46 -0.54
N SER A 265 -13.63 -21.26 -1.08
CA SER A 265 -13.38 -20.64 -2.39
C SER A 265 -13.85 -19.19 -2.53
N VAL A 266 -14.33 -18.54 -1.45
CA VAL A 266 -14.89 -17.18 -1.48
C VAL A 266 -13.89 -16.16 -1.99
N CYS A 267 -12.66 -16.13 -1.43
CA CYS A 267 -11.64 -15.16 -1.83
C CYS A 267 -11.26 -15.29 -3.31
N THR A 268 -11.01 -16.51 -3.77
CA THR A 268 -10.61 -16.76 -5.16
C THR A 268 -11.73 -16.39 -6.11
N ALA A 269 -12.98 -16.79 -5.82
CA ALA A 269 -14.14 -16.44 -6.65
C ALA A 269 -14.36 -14.92 -6.72
N LEU A 270 -14.25 -14.23 -5.59
CA LEU A 270 -14.38 -12.78 -5.51
C LEU A 270 -13.32 -12.08 -6.36
N LYS A 271 -12.04 -12.52 -6.26
CA LYS A 271 -10.95 -11.98 -7.10
C LYS A 271 -11.15 -12.28 -8.58
N VAL A 272 -11.56 -13.50 -8.94
CA VAL A 272 -11.87 -13.86 -10.34
C VAL A 272 -12.94 -12.93 -10.92
N HIS A 273 -14.04 -12.74 -10.17
CA HIS A 273 -15.10 -11.81 -10.55
C HIS A 273 -14.56 -10.38 -10.74
N ALA A 274 -13.81 -9.87 -9.77
CA ALA A 274 -13.28 -8.51 -9.81
C ALA A 274 -12.28 -8.29 -10.95
N LEU A 275 -11.34 -9.24 -11.19
CA LEU A 275 -10.38 -9.17 -12.29
C LEU A 275 -11.07 -9.16 -13.66
N ASN A 276 -12.14 -9.95 -13.82
CA ASN A 276 -12.95 -9.94 -15.03
C ASN A 276 -13.63 -8.58 -15.23
N LYS A 277 -14.21 -8.00 -14.16
CA LYS A 277 -14.87 -6.69 -14.22
C LYS A 277 -13.88 -5.55 -14.49
N LEU A 278 -12.67 -5.58 -13.95
CA LEU A 278 -11.62 -4.62 -14.29
C LEU A 278 -11.24 -4.73 -15.78
N LYS A 279 -11.06 -5.95 -16.29
CA LYS A 279 -10.79 -6.19 -17.71
C LYS A 279 -11.91 -5.65 -18.61
N GLU A 280 -13.18 -5.92 -18.27
CA GLU A 280 -14.36 -5.39 -18.97
C GLU A 280 -14.40 -3.86 -18.96
N ALA A 281 -13.94 -3.22 -17.88
CA ALA A 281 -13.83 -1.77 -17.76
C ALA A 281 -12.62 -1.17 -18.50
N GLY A 282 -11.78 -2.00 -19.13
CA GLY A 282 -10.66 -1.56 -19.97
C GLY A 282 -9.31 -1.47 -19.27
N TYR A 283 -9.21 -1.87 -17.99
CA TYR A 283 -7.91 -1.97 -17.32
C TYR A 283 -7.08 -3.09 -17.95
N GLN A 284 -5.78 -2.82 -18.13
CA GLN A 284 -4.85 -3.78 -18.75
C GLN A 284 -4.07 -4.58 -17.71
N ALA A 285 -3.89 -4.05 -16.50
CA ALA A 285 -3.18 -4.72 -15.43
C ALA A 285 -3.71 -4.31 -14.05
N THR A 286 -3.47 -5.16 -13.06
CA THR A 286 -3.57 -4.79 -11.65
C THR A 286 -2.39 -5.33 -10.87
N PHE A 287 -2.00 -4.63 -9.80
CA PHE A 287 -0.88 -4.99 -8.95
C PHE A 287 -1.32 -4.99 -7.47
N THR A 288 -0.55 -5.65 -6.63
CA THR A 288 -0.80 -5.80 -5.19
C THR A 288 0.50 -6.06 -4.44
N GLY A 289 0.55 -5.70 -3.15
CA GLY A 289 1.56 -6.12 -2.20
C GLY A 289 1.02 -7.21 -1.27
N ASN A 290 1.89 -8.12 -0.85
CA ASN A 290 1.57 -9.12 0.16
C ASN A 290 2.83 -9.48 0.94
N GLU A 291 2.70 -9.62 2.25
CA GLU A 291 3.75 -10.24 3.06
C GLU A 291 4.06 -11.64 2.51
N GLU A 292 5.35 -12.05 2.58
CA GLU A 292 5.87 -13.24 1.87
C GLU A 292 5.18 -14.56 2.26
N ASN A 293 4.72 -14.70 3.52
CA ASN A 293 4.03 -15.88 4.04
C ASN A 293 2.49 -15.75 3.99
N ASN A 294 1.97 -14.63 3.48
CA ASN A 294 0.53 -14.41 3.41
C ASN A 294 -0.11 -15.38 2.39
N PRO A 295 -1.10 -16.20 2.81
CA PRO A 295 -1.81 -17.08 1.89
C PRO A 295 -2.41 -16.38 0.66
N MET A 296 -2.67 -15.07 0.75
CA MET A 296 -3.14 -14.26 -0.38
C MET A 296 -2.13 -14.21 -1.52
N PHE A 297 -0.82 -14.22 -1.23
CA PHE A 297 0.21 -14.30 -2.25
C PHE A 297 0.06 -15.57 -3.11
N GLN A 298 -0.20 -16.73 -2.47
CA GLN A 298 -0.42 -17.99 -3.19
C GLN A 298 -1.69 -17.95 -4.05
N ILE A 299 -2.77 -17.33 -3.55
CA ILE A 299 -4.00 -17.12 -4.35
C ILE A 299 -3.69 -16.26 -5.57
N ASN A 300 -2.91 -15.20 -5.41
CA ASN A 300 -2.50 -14.34 -6.52
C ASN A 300 -1.69 -15.10 -7.57
N LEU A 301 -0.73 -15.95 -7.17
CA LEU A 301 0.03 -16.79 -8.10
C LEU A 301 -0.88 -17.77 -8.90
N ILE A 302 -1.84 -18.40 -8.23
CA ILE A 302 -2.83 -19.28 -8.87
C ILE A 302 -3.68 -18.51 -9.89
N LEU A 303 -4.01 -17.25 -9.62
CA LEU A 303 -4.76 -16.38 -10.53
C LEU A 303 -3.91 -15.85 -11.70
N GLY A 304 -2.60 -16.09 -11.70
CA GLY A 304 -1.68 -15.69 -12.78
C GLY A 304 -0.90 -14.41 -12.50
N PHE A 305 -0.93 -13.89 -11.27
CA PHE A 305 -0.02 -12.82 -10.88
C PHE A 305 1.42 -13.31 -10.90
N LYS A 306 2.34 -12.41 -11.20
CA LYS A 306 3.78 -12.65 -11.17
C LYS A 306 4.44 -11.67 -10.21
N LYS A 307 5.36 -12.16 -9.37
CA LYS A 307 6.19 -11.30 -8.54
C LYS A 307 6.99 -10.34 -9.44
N VAL A 308 6.99 -9.05 -9.10
CA VAL A 308 7.66 -7.98 -9.85
C VAL A 308 8.64 -7.19 -9.00
N GLY A 309 8.70 -7.45 -7.70
CA GLY A 309 9.63 -6.82 -6.78
C GLY A 309 9.34 -7.21 -5.34
N GLU A 310 10.18 -6.69 -4.43
CA GLU A 310 9.97 -6.82 -2.98
C GLU A 310 10.42 -5.57 -2.23
N SER A 311 9.83 -5.39 -1.05
CA SER A 311 10.29 -4.41 -0.07
C SER A 311 10.57 -5.10 1.25
N PHE A 312 11.43 -4.51 2.06
CA PHE A 312 11.70 -4.97 3.41
C PHE A 312 11.40 -3.87 4.42
N GLY A 313 10.77 -4.26 5.50
CA GLY A 313 10.65 -3.48 6.72
C GLY A 313 11.79 -3.81 7.68
N CYS A 314 12.24 -2.82 8.43
CA CYS A 314 13.27 -3.00 9.44
C CYS A 314 13.03 -2.06 10.62
N GLN A 315 13.52 -2.42 11.81
CA GLN A 315 13.34 -1.62 13.03
C GLN A 315 14.64 -1.54 13.82
N LEU A 316 14.82 -0.39 14.47
CA LEU A 316 15.90 -0.11 15.42
C LEU A 316 15.31 0.44 16.71
N GLU A 317 15.72 -0.12 17.85
CA GLU A 317 15.52 0.49 19.18
C GLU A 317 16.67 1.50 19.44
N ILE A 318 16.33 2.74 19.87
CA ILE A 318 17.29 3.86 19.97
C ILE A 318 17.34 4.48 21.39
#